data_da562dc03be451c3c1865d45d9c037d3
#
_entry.id   da562dc03be451c3c1865d45d9c037d3
#
_cell.length_a   1.000
_cell.length_b   1.000
_cell.length_c   1.000
_cell.angle_alpha   90.00
_cell.angle_beta   90.00
_cell.angle_gamma   90.00
#
_symmetry.space_group_name_H-M   'P 1'
#
loop_
_entity.id
_entity.type
_entity.pdbx_description
1 polymer ?
#
loop_
_entity_poly.entity_id
_entity_poly.type
_entity_poly.pdbx_seq_one_letter_code
_entity_poly.pdbx_strand_id
1 'polypeptide(L)'
;CSYTFDFTDATAHVREKEIKRQTLLELVDYVNQGQGKFTEAVFEDCSYMLAQNLFRGLPPSNHEITGSASGDNFDPEEEEPTLEPSWPHLQIVYEFLLRYVTSNEVDPKIGKKYIDSTFVLKLLELFDSEDPRERDYLKTILHRIYGKFMVHRPFIRKAINNIFYRFIYETERHNGIAELLEILGSIINGFALPLKEEHKVFLQRALLPLHKPKCVAMYHQQLSYCVTQLVEKDPRLADTVLRGLLKYWPVTNSQKEVLFLGELEEVLELTQASEFVKTMLPLFRQISACINSSHFQVA
;
A
#
# COMPACT_ATOMS: atom_id res chain seq x y z
N CYS A 1 -24.12 14.44 -9.86
CA CYS A 1 -22.78 14.22 -9.29
C CYS A 1 -21.81 13.52 -10.24
N SER A 2 -22.28 12.87 -11.30
CA SER A 2 -21.41 12.15 -12.27
C SER A 2 -20.62 13.06 -13.22
N TYR A 3 -20.98 14.33 -13.33
CA TYR A 3 -20.22 15.29 -14.15
C TYR A 3 -18.92 15.69 -13.45
N THR A 4 -17.79 15.66 -14.17
CA THR A 4 -16.47 16.06 -13.66
C THR A 4 -16.12 17.45 -14.16
N PHE A 5 -15.53 18.27 -13.29
CA PHE A 5 -15.10 19.63 -13.61
C PHE A 5 -13.56 19.68 -13.73
N ASP A 6 -13.12 20.57 -14.60
CA ASP A 6 -11.70 20.95 -14.65
C ASP A 6 -11.39 21.94 -13.52
N PHE A 7 -10.35 21.66 -12.74
CA PHE A 7 -9.88 22.48 -11.63
C PHE A 7 -8.59 23.23 -11.96
N THR A 8 -8.04 23.10 -13.17
CA THR A 8 -6.89 23.89 -13.61
C THR A 8 -7.23 25.37 -13.70
N ASP A 9 -8.49 25.72 -14.05
CA ASP A 9 -9.01 27.06 -13.97
C ASP A 9 -9.91 27.20 -12.71
N ALA A 10 -9.42 27.95 -11.73
CA ALA A 10 -10.13 28.18 -10.48
C ALA A 10 -11.38 29.08 -10.66
N THR A 11 -11.44 29.86 -11.73
CA THR A 11 -12.54 30.81 -11.99
C THR A 11 -13.66 30.20 -12.82
N ALA A 12 -13.42 29.09 -13.50
CA ALA A 12 -14.39 28.42 -14.34
C ALA A 12 -15.41 27.62 -13.52
N HIS A 13 -16.69 27.79 -13.83
CA HIS A 13 -17.80 26.99 -13.27
C HIS A 13 -17.89 26.99 -11.73
N VAL A 14 -17.53 28.10 -11.08
CA VAL A 14 -17.47 28.19 -9.61
C VAL A 14 -18.80 27.81 -8.96
N ARG A 15 -19.92 28.30 -9.51
CA ARG A 15 -21.26 28.01 -8.97
C ARG A 15 -21.62 26.53 -9.13
N GLU A 16 -21.39 25.96 -10.29
CA GLU A 16 -21.66 24.53 -10.58
C GLU A 16 -20.75 23.60 -9.76
N LYS A 17 -19.48 23.97 -9.58
CA LYS A 17 -18.55 23.26 -8.69
C LYS A 17 -19.09 23.25 -7.26
N GLU A 18 -19.57 24.40 -6.76
CA GLU A 18 -20.10 24.48 -5.38
C GLU A 18 -21.42 23.71 -5.23
N ILE A 19 -22.33 23.76 -6.23
CA ILE A 19 -23.55 22.94 -6.23
C ILE A 19 -23.19 21.45 -6.15
N LYS A 20 -22.23 20.98 -6.96
CA LYS A 20 -21.80 19.58 -6.90
C LYS A 20 -21.21 19.23 -5.53
N ARG A 21 -20.36 20.11 -4.98
CA ARG A 21 -19.76 19.91 -3.66
C ARG A 21 -20.83 19.74 -2.58
N GLN A 22 -21.79 20.64 -2.55
CA GLN A 22 -22.90 20.59 -1.59
C GLN A 22 -23.73 19.32 -1.75
N THR A 23 -24.09 18.94 -2.99
CA THR A 23 -24.85 17.70 -3.25
C THR A 23 -24.09 16.45 -2.82
N LEU A 24 -22.75 16.41 -3.02
CA LEU A 24 -21.92 15.31 -2.53
C LEU A 24 -21.91 15.21 -1.00
N LEU A 25 -21.87 16.35 -0.29
CA LEU A 25 -21.97 16.38 1.17
C LEU A 25 -23.33 15.84 1.65
N GLU A 26 -24.42 16.25 0.99
CA GLU A 26 -25.76 15.73 1.30
C GLU A 26 -25.85 14.21 1.10
N LEU A 27 -25.18 13.67 0.07
CA LEU A 27 -25.11 12.21 -0.14
C LEU A 27 -24.33 11.51 0.98
N VAL A 28 -23.22 12.08 1.44
CA VAL A 28 -22.45 11.54 2.57
C VAL A 28 -23.31 11.54 3.84
N ASP A 29 -24.01 12.64 4.12
CA ASP A 29 -24.90 12.76 5.28
C ASP A 29 -26.06 11.76 5.22
N TYR A 30 -26.64 11.55 4.03
CA TYR A 30 -27.69 10.56 3.82
C TYR A 30 -27.23 9.13 4.17
N VAL A 31 -26.03 8.74 3.73
CA VAL A 31 -25.46 7.43 4.06
C VAL A 31 -25.16 7.31 5.56
N ASN A 32 -24.67 8.39 6.19
CA ASN A 32 -24.36 8.42 7.62
C ASN A 32 -25.59 8.27 8.51
N GLN A 33 -26.75 8.80 8.06
CA GLN A 33 -28.00 8.72 8.85
C GLN A 33 -28.56 7.29 8.93
N GLY A 34 -28.11 6.37 8.04
CA GLY A 34 -28.51 4.97 8.07
C GLY A 34 -30.01 4.70 7.87
N GLN A 35 -30.75 5.68 7.30
CA GLN A 35 -32.20 5.60 7.12
C GLN A 35 -32.60 5.12 5.72
N GLY A 36 -31.63 4.93 4.83
CA GLY A 36 -31.88 4.59 3.43
C GLY A 36 -31.75 3.10 3.16
N LYS A 37 -32.79 2.49 2.58
CA LYS A 37 -32.63 1.17 1.97
C LYS A 37 -31.95 1.32 0.62
N PHE A 38 -30.74 0.76 0.48
CA PHE A 38 -30.08 0.69 -0.82
C PHE A 38 -30.79 -0.34 -1.71
N THR A 39 -31.63 0.16 -2.63
CA THR A 39 -32.22 -0.66 -3.68
C THR A 39 -31.18 -0.96 -4.77
N GLU A 40 -31.45 -1.96 -5.61
CA GLU A 40 -30.50 -2.35 -6.68
C GLU A 40 -30.22 -1.17 -7.65
N ALA A 41 -31.21 -0.35 -7.95
CA ALA A 41 -31.05 0.88 -8.75
C ALA A 41 -30.11 1.90 -8.07
N VAL A 42 -30.21 2.07 -6.74
CA VAL A 42 -29.32 2.97 -6.00
C VAL A 42 -27.88 2.45 -6.01
N PHE A 43 -27.67 1.14 -5.94
CA PHE A 43 -26.32 0.54 -6.09
C PHE A 43 -25.73 0.85 -7.46
N GLU A 44 -26.51 0.73 -8.53
CA GLU A 44 -26.08 1.02 -9.91
C GLU A 44 -25.68 2.49 -10.06
N ASP A 45 -26.56 3.41 -9.65
CA ASP A 45 -26.30 4.86 -9.72
C ASP A 45 -25.10 5.28 -8.89
N CYS A 46 -24.95 4.76 -7.67
CA CYS A 46 -23.78 5.02 -6.83
C CYS A 46 -22.48 4.52 -7.47
N SER A 47 -22.48 3.30 -8.00
CA SER A 47 -21.30 2.74 -8.66
C SER A 47 -20.92 3.51 -9.91
N TYR A 48 -21.89 3.94 -10.69
CA TYR A 48 -21.68 4.78 -11.85
C TYR A 48 -21.07 6.14 -11.46
N MET A 49 -21.65 6.80 -10.46
CA MET A 49 -21.16 8.09 -9.95
C MET A 49 -19.73 7.96 -9.43
N LEU A 50 -19.43 6.92 -8.64
CA LEU A 50 -18.09 6.64 -8.13
C LEU A 50 -17.10 6.41 -9.26
N ALA A 51 -17.46 5.56 -10.24
CA ALA A 51 -16.60 5.27 -11.38
C ALA A 51 -16.25 6.51 -12.20
N GLN A 52 -17.23 7.39 -12.45
CA GLN A 52 -17.03 8.63 -13.22
C GLN A 52 -16.11 9.63 -12.51
N ASN A 53 -16.13 9.68 -11.18
CA ASN A 53 -15.31 10.62 -10.42
C ASN A 53 -13.91 10.08 -10.08
N LEU A 54 -13.81 8.79 -9.75
CA LEU A 54 -12.56 8.20 -9.23
C LEU A 54 -11.66 7.67 -10.35
N PHE A 55 -12.24 6.94 -11.32
CA PHE A 55 -11.43 6.21 -12.30
C PHE A 55 -11.00 7.12 -13.45
N ARG A 56 -9.89 7.77 -13.24
CA ARG A 56 -9.23 8.65 -14.19
C ARG A 56 -7.82 8.14 -14.51
N GLY A 57 -7.26 8.57 -15.63
CA GLY A 57 -5.84 8.38 -15.89
C GLY A 57 -5.03 9.26 -14.94
N LEU A 58 -4.09 8.67 -14.24
CA LEU A 58 -3.12 9.45 -13.45
C LEU A 58 -2.19 10.18 -14.41
N PRO A 59 -1.80 11.44 -14.11
CA PRO A 59 -0.81 12.14 -14.90
C PRO A 59 0.51 11.36 -14.88
N PRO A 60 1.31 11.41 -15.96
CA PRO A 60 2.67 10.88 -15.90
C PRO A 60 3.41 11.62 -14.79
N SER A 61 4.06 10.89 -13.89
CA SER A 61 4.81 11.55 -12.84
C SER A 61 5.97 12.34 -13.44
N ASN A 62 6.07 13.59 -13.05
CA ASN A 62 7.12 14.50 -13.53
C ASN A 62 8.47 14.25 -12.86
N HIS A 63 8.48 13.41 -11.84
CA HIS A 63 9.68 13.09 -11.08
C HIS A 63 10.38 11.89 -11.72
N GLU A 64 11.63 12.03 -12.12
CA GLU A 64 12.52 10.95 -12.54
C GLU A 64 12.90 10.03 -11.36
N ILE A 65 11.99 9.81 -10.46
CA ILE A 65 12.18 9.49 -9.08
C ILE A 65 12.28 8.03 -8.90
N THR A 66 12.62 7.22 -8.99
CA THR A 66 12.81 5.84 -8.53
C THR A 66 13.66 5.04 -9.52
N GLY A 67 14.93 5.22 -9.49
CA GLY A 67 15.85 4.27 -10.09
C GLY A 67 16.82 4.81 -11.15
N SER A 68 16.59 5.97 -11.74
CA SER A 68 17.48 6.51 -12.78
C SER A 68 18.19 7.82 -12.45
N ALA A 69 18.02 8.35 -11.23
CA ALA A 69 18.80 9.51 -10.80
C ALA A 69 20.27 9.09 -10.60
N SER A 70 21.07 9.39 -11.59
CA SER A 70 22.52 9.41 -11.51
C SER A 70 22.98 10.60 -10.65
N GLY A 71 22.80 10.48 -9.35
CA GLY A 71 23.28 11.46 -8.38
C GLY A 71 23.20 10.91 -6.95
N ASP A 72 24.32 10.91 -6.24
CA ASP A 72 24.44 10.46 -4.85
C ASP A 72 23.67 11.34 -3.83
N ASN A 73 22.89 12.33 -4.29
CA ASN A 73 22.21 13.33 -3.44
C ASN A 73 20.68 13.39 -3.68
N PHE A 74 20.05 12.30 -4.14
CA PHE A 74 18.60 12.27 -4.24
C PHE A 74 17.99 12.06 -2.85
N ASP A 75 17.35 13.10 -2.29
CA ASP A 75 16.54 13.01 -1.08
C ASP A 75 15.06 13.03 -1.46
N PRO A 76 14.36 11.87 -1.33
CA PRO A 76 12.93 11.79 -1.63
C PRO A 76 12.05 12.68 -0.73
N GLU A 77 12.59 13.17 0.39
CA GLU A 77 11.88 14.04 1.33
C GLU A 77 11.90 15.52 0.90
N GLU A 78 12.77 15.90 -0.04
CA GLU A 78 12.87 17.29 -0.52
C GLU A 78 11.90 17.64 -1.67
N GLU A 79 11.26 16.67 -2.32
CA GLU A 79 10.35 16.94 -3.43
C GLU A 79 8.89 17.03 -2.95
N GLU A 80 8.24 18.16 -3.19
CA GLU A 80 6.83 18.34 -2.91
C GLU A 80 5.99 17.47 -3.87
N PRO A 81 5.11 16.59 -3.36
CA PRO A 81 4.27 15.75 -4.20
C PRO A 81 3.27 16.59 -5.01
N THR A 82 3.01 16.18 -6.24
CA THR A 82 1.98 16.81 -7.08
C THR A 82 0.60 16.53 -6.49
N LEU A 83 -0.05 17.55 -5.98
CA LEU A 83 -1.38 17.44 -5.40
C LEU A 83 -2.46 17.41 -6.49
N GLU A 84 -3.48 16.59 -6.28
CA GLU A 84 -4.62 16.48 -7.19
C GLU A 84 -5.47 17.75 -7.19
N PRO A 85 -5.60 18.47 -8.32
CA PRO A 85 -6.36 19.72 -8.36
C PRO A 85 -7.84 19.55 -8.06
N SER A 86 -8.44 18.42 -8.41
CA SER A 86 -9.87 18.11 -8.19
C SER A 86 -10.17 17.63 -6.77
N TRP A 87 -9.19 17.67 -5.86
CA TRP A 87 -9.30 17.22 -4.48
C TRP A 87 -10.52 17.77 -3.72
N PRO A 88 -10.95 19.03 -3.90
CA PRO A 88 -12.16 19.54 -3.23
C PRO A 88 -13.42 18.72 -3.49
N HIS A 89 -13.53 18.06 -4.65
CA HIS A 89 -14.61 17.11 -4.94
C HIS A 89 -14.21 15.67 -4.63
N LEU A 90 -13.00 15.25 -5.01
CA LEU A 90 -12.53 13.89 -4.84
C LEU A 90 -12.54 13.45 -3.38
N GLN A 91 -12.12 14.30 -2.45
CA GLN A 91 -12.16 14.00 -1.03
C GLN A 91 -13.57 13.58 -0.58
N ILE A 92 -14.61 14.30 -1.03
CA ILE A 92 -15.99 13.99 -0.64
C ILE A 92 -16.46 12.70 -1.31
N VAL A 93 -16.02 12.43 -2.54
CA VAL A 93 -16.34 11.18 -3.25
C VAL A 93 -15.67 9.99 -2.54
N TYR A 94 -14.41 10.13 -2.10
CA TYR A 94 -13.74 9.11 -1.28
C TYR A 94 -14.41 8.91 0.07
N GLU A 95 -14.82 9.98 0.75
CA GLU A 95 -15.59 9.90 1.99
C GLU A 95 -16.91 9.18 1.77
N PHE A 96 -17.63 9.50 0.69
CA PHE A 96 -18.84 8.79 0.32
C PHE A 96 -18.58 7.29 0.10
N LEU A 97 -17.55 6.92 -0.66
CA LEU A 97 -17.20 5.51 -0.90
C LEU A 97 -16.85 4.81 0.42
N LEU A 98 -16.10 5.45 1.30
CA LEU A 98 -15.74 4.90 2.60
C LEU A 98 -17.00 4.62 3.45
N ARG A 99 -17.92 5.60 3.54
CA ARG A 99 -19.19 5.45 4.27
C ARG A 99 -20.08 4.39 3.64
N TYR A 100 -20.18 4.40 2.30
CA TYR A 100 -20.92 3.39 1.56
C TYR A 100 -20.40 1.98 1.84
N VAL A 101 -19.10 1.74 1.76
CA VAL A 101 -18.52 0.41 2.03
C VAL A 101 -18.70 0.00 3.50
N THR A 102 -18.61 0.93 4.45
CA THR A 102 -18.74 0.63 5.88
C THR A 102 -20.18 0.53 6.36
N SER A 103 -21.15 1.10 5.63
CA SER A 103 -22.57 1.09 6.00
C SER A 103 -23.13 -0.33 6.17
N ASN A 104 -23.89 -0.54 7.24
CA ASN A 104 -24.62 -1.80 7.48
C ASN A 104 -25.75 -2.04 6.48
N GLU A 105 -26.27 -0.97 5.85
CA GLU A 105 -27.34 -1.04 4.85
C GLU A 105 -26.86 -1.64 3.50
N VAL A 106 -25.55 -1.67 3.27
CA VAL A 106 -24.94 -2.27 2.09
C VAL A 106 -24.76 -3.77 2.29
N ASP A 107 -25.71 -4.56 1.80
CA ASP A 107 -25.60 -6.03 1.82
C ASP A 107 -24.42 -6.50 0.95
N PRO A 108 -23.44 -7.22 1.50
CA PRO A 108 -22.30 -7.75 0.75
C PRO A 108 -22.70 -8.66 -0.42
N LYS A 109 -23.86 -9.32 -0.34
CA LYS A 109 -24.34 -10.21 -1.42
C LYS A 109 -24.77 -9.44 -2.67
N ILE A 110 -25.32 -8.24 -2.48
CA ILE A 110 -25.71 -7.35 -3.58
C ILE A 110 -24.49 -6.48 -3.98
N GLY A 111 -23.85 -5.85 -3.01
CA GLY A 111 -22.73 -4.93 -3.23
C GLY A 111 -21.57 -5.52 -4.03
N LYS A 112 -21.28 -6.83 -3.89
CA LYS A 112 -20.24 -7.52 -4.67
C LYS A 112 -20.47 -7.54 -6.18
N LYS A 113 -21.69 -7.26 -6.66
CA LYS A 113 -21.99 -7.15 -8.09
C LYS A 113 -21.49 -5.83 -8.68
N TYR A 114 -21.47 -4.80 -7.85
CA TYR A 114 -21.12 -3.42 -8.23
C TYR A 114 -19.69 -3.04 -7.83
N ILE A 115 -19.24 -3.50 -6.64
CA ILE A 115 -17.83 -3.49 -6.27
C ILE A 115 -17.24 -4.84 -6.70
N ASP A 116 -17.08 -5.01 -7.99
CA ASP A 116 -16.56 -6.23 -8.60
C ASP A 116 -15.03 -6.23 -8.70
N SER A 117 -14.46 -7.26 -9.30
CA SER A 117 -13.01 -7.36 -9.48
C SER A 117 -12.45 -6.25 -10.37
N THR A 118 -13.23 -5.74 -11.33
CA THR A 118 -12.82 -4.64 -12.22
C THR A 118 -12.75 -3.33 -11.44
N PHE A 119 -13.75 -3.07 -10.60
CA PHE A 119 -13.76 -1.92 -9.70
C PHE A 119 -12.55 -1.93 -8.76
N VAL A 120 -12.28 -3.08 -8.13
CA VAL A 120 -11.13 -3.26 -7.23
C VAL A 120 -9.81 -3.07 -7.96
N LEU A 121 -9.68 -3.56 -9.21
CA LEU A 121 -8.46 -3.38 -10.00
C LEU A 121 -8.21 -1.90 -10.30
N LYS A 122 -9.24 -1.18 -10.77
CA LYS A 122 -9.15 0.27 -11.02
C LYS A 122 -8.83 1.07 -9.75
N LEU A 123 -9.37 0.64 -8.60
CA LEU A 123 -9.03 1.25 -7.31
C LEU A 123 -7.55 1.03 -6.96
N LEU A 124 -7.01 -0.15 -7.25
CA LEU A 124 -5.59 -0.46 -7.04
C LEU A 124 -4.67 0.34 -7.98
N GLU A 125 -5.10 0.63 -9.21
CA GLU A 125 -4.36 1.48 -10.14
C GLU A 125 -4.16 2.91 -9.60
N LEU A 126 -5.12 3.42 -8.82
CA LEU A 126 -5.04 4.76 -8.20
C LEU A 126 -4.00 4.85 -7.07
N PHE A 127 -3.51 3.72 -6.52
CA PHE A 127 -2.44 3.76 -5.51
C PHE A 127 -1.13 4.34 -6.04
N ASP A 128 -0.95 4.43 -7.35
CA ASP A 128 0.21 5.11 -7.94
C ASP A 128 0.06 6.65 -8.01
N SER A 129 -0.99 7.21 -7.42
CA SER A 129 -1.16 8.66 -7.27
C SER A 129 -0.02 9.27 -6.45
N GLU A 130 0.47 10.44 -6.89
CA GLU A 130 1.46 11.21 -6.14
C GLU A 130 0.84 11.87 -4.89
N ASP A 131 -0.47 12.14 -4.89
CA ASP A 131 -1.15 12.77 -3.76
C ASP A 131 -1.28 11.83 -2.56
N PRO A 132 -0.56 12.07 -1.45
CA PRO A 132 -0.59 11.18 -0.29
C PRO A 132 -1.97 11.11 0.37
N ARG A 133 -2.79 12.18 0.24
CA ARG A 133 -4.15 12.24 0.79
C ARG A 133 -5.05 11.23 0.08
N GLU A 134 -4.88 11.08 -1.23
CA GLU A 134 -5.60 10.10 -2.04
C GLU A 134 -5.21 8.67 -1.64
N ARG A 135 -3.91 8.39 -1.52
CA ARG A 135 -3.42 7.07 -1.12
C ARG A 135 -3.91 6.65 0.27
N ASP A 136 -4.01 7.60 1.22
CA ASP A 136 -4.52 7.30 2.57
C ASP A 136 -6.00 6.90 2.55
N TYR A 137 -6.84 7.60 1.77
CA TYR A 137 -8.23 7.18 1.56
C TYR A 137 -8.32 5.81 0.89
N LEU A 138 -7.55 5.57 -0.16
CA LEU A 138 -7.50 4.30 -0.88
C LEU A 138 -7.10 3.15 0.03
N LYS A 139 -6.09 3.34 0.87
CA LYS A 139 -5.65 2.37 1.88
C LYS A 139 -6.80 1.98 2.81
N THR A 140 -7.46 2.96 3.38
CA THR A 140 -8.57 2.75 4.30
C THR A 140 -9.73 2.03 3.61
N ILE A 141 -10.12 2.47 2.42
CA ILE A 141 -11.22 1.90 1.65
C ILE A 141 -10.93 0.46 1.23
N LEU A 142 -9.74 0.19 0.68
CA LEU A 142 -9.37 -1.16 0.25
C LEU A 142 -9.33 -2.14 1.42
N HIS A 143 -8.84 -1.70 2.59
CA HIS A 143 -8.89 -2.50 3.80
C HIS A 143 -10.33 -2.82 4.23
N ARG A 144 -11.27 -1.87 4.13
CA ARG A 144 -12.69 -2.10 4.42
C ARG A 144 -13.34 -3.03 3.39
N ILE A 145 -13.02 -2.88 2.10
CA ILE A 145 -13.47 -3.80 1.03
C ILE A 145 -12.97 -5.21 1.31
N TYR A 146 -11.71 -5.38 1.67
CA TYR A 146 -11.12 -6.68 2.03
C TYR A 146 -11.83 -7.32 3.23
N GLY A 147 -12.20 -6.52 4.23
CA GLY A 147 -12.94 -6.99 5.40
C GLY A 147 -14.36 -7.44 5.04
N LYS A 148 -15.10 -6.59 4.34
CA LYS A 148 -16.54 -6.78 4.06
C LYS A 148 -16.82 -7.80 2.95
N PHE A 149 -16.08 -7.74 1.84
CA PHE A 149 -16.31 -8.58 0.65
C PHE A 149 -15.33 -9.76 0.59
N MET A 150 -15.56 -10.78 1.41
CA MET A 150 -14.64 -11.92 1.55
C MET A 150 -14.33 -12.61 0.20
N VAL A 151 -15.27 -12.57 -0.77
CA VAL A 151 -15.10 -13.16 -2.10
C VAL A 151 -13.95 -12.53 -2.87
N HIS A 152 -13.62 -11.25 -2.61
CA HIS A 152 -12.55 -10.53 -3.30
C HIS A 152 -11.17 -10.72 -2.65
N ARG A 153 -11.06 -11.29 -1.45
CA ARG A 153 -9.80 -11.45 -0.73
C ARG A 153 -8.68 -12.12 -1.54
N PRO A 154 -8.91 -13.27 -2.21
CA PRO A 154 -7.87 -13.91 -3.02
C PRO A 154 -7.43 -13.01 -4.19
N PHE A 155 -8.40 -12.35 -4.83
CA PHE A 155 -8.14 -11.45 -5.94
C PHE A 155 -7.30 -10.24 -5.51
N ILE A 156 -7.67 -9.58 -4.40
CA ILE A 156 -6.95 -8.41 -3.86
C ILE A 156 -5.50 -8.80 -3.52
N ARG A 157 -5.28 -9.92 -2.81
CA ARG A 157 -3.91 -10.37 -2.50
C ARG A 157 -3.08 -10.63 -3.76
N LYS A 158 -3.68 -11.28 -4.77
CA LYS A 158 -3.02 -11.55 -6.05
C LYS A 158 -2.70 -10.26 -6.80
N ALA A 159 -3.62 -9.30 -6.83
CA ALA A 159 -3.42 -8.02 -7.51
C ALA A 159 -2.31 -7.18 -6.85
N ILE A 160 -2.30 -7.08 -5.51
CA ILE A 160 -1.22 -6.43 -4.77
C ILE A 160 0.13 -7.11 -5.04
N ASN A 161 0.16 -8.45 -5.04
CA ASN A 161 1.38 -9.20 -5.34
C ASN A 161 1.91 -8.91 -6.75
N ASN A 162 1.01 -8.78 -7.73
CA ASN A 162 1.39 -8.40 -9.10
C ASN A 162 1.98 -6.97 -9.16
N ILE A 163 1.45 -6.02 -8.39
CA ILE A 163 2.01 -4.66 -8.28
C ILE A 163 3.44 -4.75 -7.74
N PHE A 164 3.68 -5.52 -6.68
CA PHE A 164 5.03 -5.70 -6.14
C PHE A 164 5.98 -6.37 -7.13
N TYR A 165 5.53 -7.37 -7.89
CA TYR A 165 6.37 -7.99 -8.90
C TYR A 165 6.75 -7.01 -10.01
N ARG A 166 5.81 -6.22 -10.50
CA ARG A 166 6.12 -5.17 -11.48
C ARG A 166 7.10 -4.15 -10.92
N PHE A 167 6.89 -3.72 -9.69
CA PHE A 167 7.79 -2.79 -9.00
C PHE A 167 9.20 -3.37 -8.85
N ILE A 168 9.35 -4.60 -8.34
CA ILE A 168 10.66 -5.20 -8.07
C ILE A 168 11.43 -5.54 -9.36
N TYR A 169 10.74 -6.05 -10.38
CA TYR A 169 11.39 -6.70 -11.52
C TYR A 169 11.30 -5.91 -12.83
N GLU A 170 10.45 -4.89 -12.91
CA GLU A 170 10.22 -4.15 -14.15
C GLU A 170 10.50 -2.65 -14.03
N THR A 171 9.86 -1.97 -13.08
CA THR A 171 9.80 -0.51 -13.09
C THR A 171 10.63 0.16 -11.99
N GLU A 172 10.79 -0.47 -10.84
CA GLU A 172 11.27 0.13 -9.57
C GLU A 172 10.58 1.45 -9.22
N ARG A 173 9.37 1.67 -9.75
CA ARG A 173 8.60 2.90 -9.61
C ARG A 173 7.14 2.62 -9.29
N HIS A 174 6.67 3.10 -8.14
CA HIS A 174 5.27 3.09 -7.70
C HIS A 174 5.14 3.89 -6.39
N ASN A 175 4.20 4.84 -6.35
CA ASN A 175 4.07 5.74 -5.20
C ASN A 175 3.39 5.12 -3.97
N GLY A 176 2.61 4.08 -4.13
CA GLY A 176 1.77 3.47 -3.09
C GLY A 176 2.30 2.16 -2.48
N ILE A 177 3.59 1.86 -2.56
CA ILE A 177 4.14 0.61 -1.99
C ILE A 177 3.96 0.57 -0.46
N ALA A 178 4.19 1.68 0.23
CA ALA A 178 4.03 1.76 1.68
C ALA A 178 2.60 1.47 2.12
N GLU A 179 1.61 2.11 1.48
CA GLU A 179 0.19 1.94 1.79
C GLU A 179 -0.30 0.52 1.50
N LEU A 180 0.18 -0.09 0.42
CA LEU A 180 -0.13 -1.49 0.10
C LEU A 180 0.48 -2.46 1.12
N LEU A 181 1.69 -2.19 1.62
CA LEU A 181 2.32 -2.97 2.68
C LEU A 181 1.58 -2.80 4.02
N GLU A 182 1.08 -1.61 4.36
CA GLU A 182 0.25 -1.43 5.56
C GLU A 182 -1.02 -2.30 5.52
N ILE A 183 -1.71 -2.33 4.39
CA ILE A 183 -2.87 -3.21 4.19
C ILE A 183 -2.46 -4.67 4.39
N LEU A 184 -1.34 -5.07 3.78
CA LEU A 184 -0.86 -6.44 3.89
C LEU A 184 -0.42 -6.81 5.30
N GLY A 185 0.21 -5.91 6.04
CA GLY A 185 0.54 -6.13 7.45
C GLY A 185 -0.69 -6.48 8.28
N SER A 186 -1.79 -5.73 8.09
CA SER A 186 -3.08 -6.03 8.72
C SER A 186 -3.66 -7.38 8.26
N ILE A 187 -3.54 -7.71 6.98
CA ILE A 187 -4.00 -8.99 6.42
C ILE A 187 -3.18 -10.16 6.99
N ILE A 188 -1.85 -10.02 7.06
CA ILE A 188 -0.94 -11.03 7.60
C ILE A 188 -1.25 -11.28 9.08
N ASN A 189 -1.49 -10.23 9.85
CA ASN A 189 -1.90 -10.37 11.24
C ASN A 189 -3.17 -11.22 11.40
N GLY A 190 -4.11 -11.14 10.46
CA GLY A 190 -5.33 -11.95 10.40
C GLY A 190 -5.16 -13.37 9.82
N PHE A 191 -3.97 -13.82 9.42
CA PHE A 191 -3.78 -15.16 8.87
C PHE A 191 -3.99 -16.25 9.93
N ALA A 192 -4.75 -17.29 9.53
CA ALA A 192 -4.92 -18.48 10.35
C ALA A 192 -3.62 -19.33 10.36
N LEU A 193 -3.39 -20.00 11.46
CA LEU A 193 -2.28 -20.93 11.64
C LEU A 193 -2.75 -22.37 11.34
N PRO A 194 -1.87 -23.23 10.77
CA PRO A 194 -0.53 -22.94 10.28
C PRO A 194 -0.54 -22.11 8.99
N LEU A 195 0.55 -21.36 8.75
CA LEU A 195 0.70 -20.58 7.50
C LEU A 195 0.66 -21.51 6.27
N LYS A 196 -0.07 -21.07 5.26
CA LYS A 196 -0.13 -21.78 3.97
C LYS A 196 1.16 -21.60 3.19
N GLU A 197 1.43 -22.52 2.28
CA GLU A 197 2.61 -22.45 1.42
C GLU A 197 2.63 -21.17 0.54
N GLU A 198 1.45 -20.72 0.09
CA GLU A 198 1.34 -19.45 -0.65
C GLU A 198 1.90 -18.25 0.10
N HIS A 199 1.78 -18.22 1.45
CA HIS A 199 2.30 -17.12 2.29
C HIS A 199 3.82 -17.17 2.40
N LYS A 200 4.41 -18.35 2.45
CA LYS A 200 5.87 -18.54 2.46
C LYS A 200 6.50 -18.15 1.12
N VAL A 201 5.84 -18.56 0.02
CA VAL A 201 6.27 -18.15 -1.33
C VAL A 201 6.18 -16.63 -1.50
N PHE A 202 5.13 -16.00 -0.96
CA PHE A 202 4.98 -14.56 -0.96
C PHE A 202 6.12 -13.85 -0.20
N LEU A 203 6.49 -14.36 1.00
CA LEU A 203 7.64 -13.86 1.73
C LEU A 203 8.92 -13.92 0.87
N GLN A 204 9.20 -15.07 0.27
CA GLN A 204 10.45 -15.31 -0.47
C GLN A 204 10.53 -14.55 -1.80
N ARG A 205 9.41 -14.42 -2.52
CA ARG A 205 9.39 -13.89 -3.89
C ARG A 205 8.95 -12.44 -4.00
N ALA A 206 8.30 -11.90 -2.98
CA ALA A 206 7.85 -10.51 -2.96
C ALA A 206 8.49 -9.73 -1.81
N LEU A 207 8.24 -10.08 -0.54
CA LEU A 207 8.68 -9.26 0.60
C LEU A 207 10.21 -9.18 0.70
N LEU A 208 10.92 -10.29 0.64
CA LEU A 208 12.39 -10.25 0.69
C LEU A 208 13.01 -9.48 -0.49
N PRO A 209 12.59 -9.69 -1.76
CA PRO A 209 13.10 -8.88 -2.87
C PRO A 209 12.75 -7.38 -2.80
N LEU A 210 11.70 -6.97 -2.08
CA LEU A 210 11.38 -5.55 -1.84
C LEU A 210 12.48 -4.79 -1.07
N HIS A 211 13.44 -5.49 -0.48
CA HIS A 211 14.63 -4.88 0.13
C HIS A 211 15.68 -4.43 -0.90
N LYS A 212 15.58 -4.84 -2.17
CA LYS A 212 16.57 -4.50 -3.21
C LYS A 212 16.50 -3.05 -3.70
N PRO A 213 15.31 -2.46 -3.98
CA PRO A 213 15.21 -1.13 -4.57
C PRO A 213 15.94 -0.07 -3.76
N LYS A 214 16.48 0.94 -4.45
CA LYS A 214 17.20 2.04 -3.80
C LYS A 214 16.30 2.84 -2.86
N CYS A 215 15.02 3.00 -3.21
CA CYS A 215 14.03 3.76 -2.46
C CYS A 215 13.40 3.00 -1.28
N VAL A 216 13.99 1.91 -0.79
CA VAL A 216 13.44 1.10 0.30
C VAL A 216 13.16 1.92 1.57
N ALA A 217 13.90 2.98 1.83
CA ALA A 217 13.68 3.85 2.98
C ALA A 217 12.24 4.39 3.06
N MET A 218 11.60 4.65 1.91
CA MET A 218 10.23 5.16 1.83
C MET A 218 9.15 4.20 2.36
N TYR A 219 9.44 2.91 2.44
CA TYR A 219 8.47 1.88 2.85
C TYR A 219 9.07 0.79 3.76
N HIS A 220 10.31 0.97 4.22
CA HIS A 220 11.03 -0.03 5.00
C HIS A 220 10.30 -0.39 6.30
N GLN A 221 9.76 0.57 7.01
CA GLN A 221 9.02 0.35 8.25
C GLN A 221 7.84 -0.61 8.05
N GLN A 222 7.06 -0.41 7.00
CA GLN A 222 5.92 -1.26 6.67
C GLN A 222 6.37 -2.64 6.19
N LEU A 223 7.49 -2.69 5.47
CA LEU A 223 8.08 -3.94 4.99
C LEU A 223 8.60 -4.79 6.16
N SER A 224 9.40 -4.21 7.07
CA SER A 224 9.89 -4.88 8.28
C SER A 224 8.73 -5.40 9.12
N TYR A 225 7.69 -4.60 9.33
CA TYR A 225 6.49 -5.05 10.03
C TYR A 225 5.84 -6.27 9.37
N CYS A 226 5.70 -6.31 8.05
CA CYS A 226 5.14 -7.49 7.36
C CYS A 226 6.01 -8.73 7.54
N VAL A 227 7.33 -8.58 7.48
CA VAL A 227 8.29 -9.66 7.64
C VAL A 227 8.27 -10.21 9.07
N THR A 228 8.35 -9.33 10.07
CA THR A 228 8.34 -9.70 11.50
C THR A 228 7.02 -10.39 11.87
N GLN A 229 5.87 -9.92 11.37
CA GLN A 229 4.57 -10.56 11.59
C GLN A 229 4.53 -12.00 11.03
N LEU A 230 5.18 -12.28 9.90
CA LEU A 230 5.26 -13.64 9.37
C LEU A 230 6.19 -14.53 10.21
N VAL A 231 7.31 -14.01 10.70
CA VAL A 231 8.22 -14.74 11.60
C VAL A 231 7.56 -15.04 12.94
N GLU A 232 6.81 -14.08 13.50
CA GLU A 232 6.05 -14.28 14.74
C GLU A 232 5.03 -15.41 14.60
N LYS A 233 4.36 -15.52 13.44
CA LYS A 233 3.39 -16.58 13.15
C LYS A 233 4.01 -17.95 12.88
N ASP A 234 5.18 -18.00 12.25
CA ASP A 234 5.95 -19.24 12.01
C ASP A 234 7.44 -18.96 12.22
N PRO A 235 7.97 -19.17 13.45
CA PRO A 235 9.37 -18.93 13.78
C PRO A 235 10.39 -19.67 12.89
N ARG A 236 9.97 -20.72 12.19
CA ARG A 236 10.83 -21.46 11.24
C ARG A 236 11.19 -20.63 10.00
N LEU A 237 10.46 -19.52 9.75
CA LEU A 237 10.76 -18.59 8.67
C LEU A 237 11.96 -17.69 8.97
N ALA A 238 12.40 -17.61 10.24
CA ALA A 238 13.53 -16.76 10.64
C ALA A 238 14.79 -17.06 9.85
N ASP A 239 15.16 -18.33 9.64
CA ASP A 239 16.32 -18.71 8.79
C ASP A 239 16.19 -18.14 7.37
N THR A 240 15.03 -18.26 6.78
CA THR A 240 14.75 -17.73 5.42
C THR A 240 14.87 -16.20 5.36
N VAL A 241 14.34 -15.51 6.38
CA VAL A 241 14.39 -14.04 6.46
C VAL A 241 15.81 -13.57 6.66
N LEU A 242 16.52 -14.11 7.65
CA LEU A 242 17.91 -13.75 7.94
C LEU A 242 18.81 -13.94 6.71
N ARG A 243 18.69 -15.08 6.02
CA ARG A 243 19.43 -15.31 4.76
C ARG A 243 19.03 -14.33 3.66
N GLY A 244 17.77 -13.94 3.61
CA GLY A 244 17.26 -12.94 2.66
C GLY A 244 17.87 -11.56 2.89
N LEU A 245 17.88 -11.08 4.13
CA LEU A 245 18.50 -9.82 4.51
C LEU A 245 20.00 -9.83 4.21
N LEU A 246 20.72 -10.90 4.61
CA LEU A 246 22.14 -11.03 4.33
C LEU A 246 22.44 -11.08 2.82
N LYS A 247 21.57 -11.68 2.02
CA LYS A 247 21.72 -11.73 0.55
C LYS A 247 21.60 -10.36 -0.09
N TYR A 248 20.70 -9.50 0.42
CA TYR A 248 20.42 -8.18 -0.15
C TYR A 248 21.12 -7.05 0.62
N TRP A 249 22.11 -7.38 1.45
CA TRP A 249 22.82 -6.43 2.29
C TRP A 249 23.41 -5.27 1.47
N PRO A 250 23.08 -4.01 1.81
CA PRO A 250 23.45 -2.86 0.98
C PRO A 250 24.83 -2.29 1.31
N VAL A 251 25.90 -3.02 1.00
CA VAL A 251 27.30 -2.71 1.37
C VAL A 251 27.75 -1.29 0.99
N THR A 252 27.15 -0.68 -0.05
CA THR A 252 27.56 0.64 -0.54
C THR A 252 26.67 1.79 -0.09
N ASN A 253 25.65 1.51 0.73
CA ASN A 253 24.71 2.51 1.21
C ASN A 253 24.51 2.40 2.72
N SER A 254 25.24 3.23 3.47
CA SER A 254 25.26 3.20 4.94
C SER A 254 23.89 3.51 5.57
N GLN A 255 23.12 4.43 4.99
CA GLN A 255 21.78 4.73 5.49
C GLN A 255 20.86 3.51 5.38
N LYS A 256 20.96 2.80 4.28
CA LYS A 256 20.21 1.57 4.07
C LYS A 256 20.73 0.42 4.97
N GLU A 257 22.04 0.37 5.23
CA GLU A 257 22.60 -0.60 6.20
C GLU A 257 22.02 -0.40 7.60
N VAL A 258 21.84 0.83 8.06
CA VAL A 258 21.22 1.13 9.36
C VAL A 258 19.80 0.58 9.45
N LEU A 259 18.98 0.74 8.37
CA LEU A 259 17.64 0.16 8.32
C LEU A 259 17.67 -1.36 8.42
N PHE A 260 18.58 -2.01 7.70
CA PHE A 260 18.75 -3.46 7.73
C PHE A 260 19.23 -3.97 9.11
N LEU A 261 20.07 -3.21 9.80
CA LEU A 261 20.51 -3.55 11.17
C LEU A 261 19.33 -3.50 12.14
N GLY A 262 18.46 -2.48 12.06
CA GLY A 262 17.25 -2.39 12.88
C GLY A 262 16.29 -3.56 12.61
N GLU A 263 16.03 -3.89 11.34
CA GLU A 263 15.19 -5.04 11.00
C GLU A 263 15.82 -6.38 11.42
N LEU A 264 17.15 -6.50 11.28
CA LEU A 264 17.89 -7.67 11.73
C LEU A 264 17.72 -7.89 13.25
N GLU A 265 17.81 -6.83 14.06
CA GLU A 265 17.56 -6.87 15.50
C GLU A 265 16.15 -7.38 15.81
N GLU A 266 15.11 -6.78 15.20
CA GLU A 266 13.72 -7.21 15.37
C GLU A 266 13.50 -8.69 15.03
N VAL A 267 14.09 -9.16 13.92
CA VAL A 267 13.96 -10.56 13.50
C VAL A 267 14.72 -11.50 14.44
N LEU A 268 15.91 -11.09 14.92
CA LEU A 268 16.70 -11.89 15.86
C LEU A 268 16.00 -12.06 17.21
N GLU A 269 15.29 -11.05 17.71
CA GLU A 269 14.50 -11.15 18.95
C GLU A 269 13.41 -12.23 18.85
N LEU A 270 12.86 -12.45 17.65
CA LEU A 270 11.84 -13.46 17.37
C LEU A 270 12.44 -14.84 17.02
N THR A 271 13.77 -14.92 16.83
CA THR A 271 14.42 -16.10 16.30
C THR A 271 14.69 -17.14 17.39
N GLN A 272 14.21 -18.37 17.19
CA GLN A 272 14.50 -19.49 18.07
C GLN A 272 15.94 -19.97 17.90
N ALA A 273 16.55 -20.53 18.98
CA ALA A 273 17.93 -21.00 18.98
C ALA A 273 18.24 -22.01 17.86
N SER A 274 17.31 -22.90 17.53
CA SER A 274 17.46 -23.85 16.44
C SER A 274 17.61 -23.23 15.05
N GLU A 275 16.89 -22.11 14.81
CA GLU A 275 16.97 -21.36 13.56
C GLU A 275 18.21 -20.45 13.53
N PHE A 276 18.56 -19.85 14.67
CA PHE A 276 19.76 -19.05 14.83
C PHE A 276 21.04 -19.82 14.47
N VAL A 277 21.19 -21.06 14.95
CA VAL A 277 22.36 -21.89 14.65
C VAL A 277 22.57 -22.10 13.15
N LYS A 278 21.50 -22.17 12.36
CA LYS A 278 21.57 -22.36 10.89
C LYS A 278 22.19 -21.15 10.16
N THR A 279 22.02 -19.94 10.70
CA THR A 279 22.47 -18.68 10.08
C THR A 279 23.64 -18.03 10.83
N MET A 280 24.04 -18.55 11.97
CA MET A 280 25.03 -17.95 12.87
C MET A 280 26.32 -17.54 12.15
N LEU A 281 26.90 -18.41 11.33
CA LEU A 281 28.16 -18.14 10.66
C LEU A 281 28.12 -16.99 9.66
N PRO A 282 27.18 -16.95 8.68
CA PRO A 282 27.07 -15.81 7.78
C PRO A 282 26.62 -14.53 8.50
N LEU A 283 25.80 -14.63 9.54
CA LEU A 283 25.36 -13.51 10.36
C LEU A 283 26.56 -12.84 11.05
N PHE A 284 27.39 -13.59 11.79
CA PHE A 284 28.56 -13.02 12.48
C PHE A 284 29.60 -12.45 11.52
N ARG A 285 29.74 -13.00 10.33
CA ARG A 285 30.59 -12.41 9.29
C ARG A 285 30.12 -11.03 8.90
N GLN A 286 28.80 -10.86 8.71
CA GLN A 286 28.23 -9.57 8.35
C GLN A 286 28.29 -8.57 9.51
N ILE A 287 27.99 -8.98 10.73
CA ILE A 287 28.12 -8.14 11.93
C ILE A 287 29.57 -7.70 12.12
N SER A 288 30.54 -8.61 11.95
CA SER A 288 31.97 -8.25 12.00
C SER A 288 32.35 -7.22 10.93
N ALA A 289 31.76 -7.28 9.74
CA ALA A 289 31.98 -6.26 8.71
C ALA A 289 31.38 -4.91 9.13
N CYS A 290 30.20 -4.90 9.74
CA CYS A 290 29.56 -3.68 10.24
C CYS A 290 30.37 -3.01 11.36
N ILE A 291 30.84 -3.78 12.36
CA ILE A 291 31.69 -3.28 13.45
C ILE A 291 32.98 -2.60 12.92
N ASN A 292 33.49 -3.02 11.77
CA ASN A 292 34.65 -2.44 11.12
C ASN A 292 34.26 -1.34 10.09
N SER A 293 33.01 -0.89 10.06
CA SER A 293 32.57 0.15 9.16
C SER A 293 33.19 1.52 9.55
N SER A 294 33.48 2.34 8.54
CA SER A 294 33.88 3.73 8.76
C SER A 294 32.69 4.65 9.10
N HIS A 295 31.46 4.17 8.94
CA HIS A 295 30.24 4.93 9.22
C HIS A 295 29.78 4.65 10.65
N PHE A 296 29.79 5.70 11.50
CA PHE A 296 29.59 5.56 12.96
C PHE A 296 28.23 4.97 13.37
N GLN A 297 27.18 5.12 12.53
CA GLN A 297 25.88 4.53 12.82
C GLN A 297 25.80 3.03 12.46
N VAL A 298 26.69 2.55 11.60
CA VAL A 298 26.76 1.15 11.20
C VAL A 298 27.69 0.37 12.14
N ALA A 299 28.77 1.01 12.64
CA ALA A 299 29.72 0.46 13.59
C ALA A 299 29.17 0.42 15.02
#